data_10b70a9fd5e649634a3c4b46eb25e65b
#
_entry.id   10b70a9fd5e649634a3c4b46eb25e65b
#
_cell.length_a   1.000
_cell.length_b   1.000
_cell.length_c   1.000
_cell.angle_alpha   90.00
_cell.angle_beta   90.00
_cell.angle_gamma   90.00
#
_symmetry.space_group_name_H-M   'P 1'
#
loop_
_entity.id
_entity.type
_entity.pdbx_description
1 polymer ?
#
loop_
_entity_poly.entity_id
_entity_poly.type
_entity_poly.pdbx_seq_one_letter_code
_entity_poly.pdbx_strand_id
1 'polypeptide(L)' 'FYMATVETKWEEIKELVASLETDVLKNASGNAAAGTRARKGLRSLKQNAADLVKLTLGKTV' A
#
# COMPACT_ATOMS: atom_id res chain seq x y z
N PHE A 1 -20.87 8.05 3.93
CA PHE A 1 -19.87 8.71 4.77
C PHE A 1 -18.80 7.76 5.25
N TYR A 2 -19.18 6.83 6.11
CA TYR A 2 -18.27 5.79 6.58
C TYR A 2 -17.78 4.90 5.43
N MET A 3 -18.69 4.52 4.56
CA MET A 3 -18.37 3.72 3.38
C MET A 3 -17.40 4.45 2.46
N ALA A 4 -17.55 5.77 2.33
CA ALA A 4 -16.63 6.55 1.50
C ALA A 4 -15.21 6.49 2.04
N THR A 5 -15.02 6.42 3.37
CA THR A 5 -13.71 6.29 3.98
C THR A 5 -13.07 4.95 3.64
N VAL A 6 -13.85 3.87 3.69
CA VAL A 6 -13.37 2.54 3.31
C VAL A 6 -12.97 2.53 1.84
N GLU A 7 -13.81 3.06 0.97
CA GLU A 7 -13.52 3.11 -0.47
C GLU A 7 -12.29 3.95 -0.77
N THR A 8 -12.15 5.09 -0.10
CA THR A 8 -11.00 5.97 -0.30
C THR A 8 -9.69 5.26 0.09
N LYS A 9 -9.69 4.60 1.23
CA LYS A 9 -8.51 3.85 1.67
C LYS A 9 -8.18 2.71 0.70
N TRP A 10 -9.19 2.03 0.19
CA TRP A 10 -8.99 0.96 -0.78
C TRP A 10 -8.38 1.50 -2.08
N GLU A 11 -8.85 2.66 -2.57
CA GLU A 11 -8.26 3.27 -3.75
C GLU A 11 -6.80 3.67 -3.53
N GLU A 12 -6.48 4.19 -2.35
CA GLU A 12 -5.10 4.51 -2.01
C GLU A 12 -4.21 3.27 -2.04
N ILE A 13 -4.71 2.15 -1.52
CA ILE A 13 -3.97 0.88 -1.52
C ILE A 13 -3.73 0.41 -2.96
N LYS A 14 -4.74 0.48 -3.81
CA LYS A 14 -4.60 0.07 -5.21
C LYS A 14 -3.55 0.92 -5.94
N GLU A 15 -3.57 2.23 -5.72
CA GLU A 15 -2.59 3.13 -6.32
C GLU A 15 -1.18 2.84 -5.83
N LEU A 16 -1.04 2.56 -4.54
CA LEU A 16 0.25 2.22 -3.95
C LEU A 16 0.80 0.93 -4.55
N VAL A 17 -0.04 -0.09 -4.67
CA VAL A 17 0.36 -1.36 -5.30
C VAL A 17 0.83 -1.12 -6.73
N ALA A 18 0.08 -0.34 -7.49
CA ALA A 18 0.44 -0.04 -8.88
C ALA A 18 1.80 0.69 -8.95
N SER A 19 2.03 1.64 -8.03
CA SER A 19 3.28 2.39 -8.02
C SER A 19 4.48 1.54 -7.60
N LEU A 20 4.25 0.48 -6.82
CA LEU A 20 5.31 -0.40 -6.36
C LEU A 20 5.74 -1.42 -7.41
N GLU A 21 4.87 -1.74 -8.35
CA GLU A 21 5.14 -2.82 -9.31
C GLU A 21 6.46 -2.65 -10.02
N THR A 22 6.74 -1.47 -10.55
CA THR A 22 7.98 -1.20 -11.28
C THR A 22 9.21 -1.45 -10.41
N ASP A 23 9.21 -0.95 -9.18
CA ASP A 23 10.36 -1.11 -8.28
C ASP A 23 10.53 -2.56 -7.84
N VAL A 24 9.44 -3.27 -7.58
CA VAL A 24 9.51 -4.69 -7.22
C VAL A 24 10.12 -5.50 -8.36
N LEU A 25 9.67 -5.27 -9.59
CA LEU A 25 10.17 -5.99 -10.76
C LEU A 25 11.64 -5.64 -11.05
N LYS A 26 12.02 -4.37 -10.89
CA LYS A 26 13.42 -3.96 -11.06
C LYS A 26 14.31 -4.59 -10.01
N ASN A 27 13.85 -4.68 -8.78
CA ASN A 27 14.61 -5.33 -7.71
C ASN A 27 14.79 -6.82 -8.01
N ALA A 28 13.75 -7.48 -8.53
CA ALA A 28 13.84 -8.87 -8.92
C ALA A 28 14.91 -9.09 -10.00
N SER A 29 15.18 -8.07 -10.82
CA SER A 29 16.21 -8.09 -11.85
C SER A 29 17.59 -7.70 -11.34
N GLY A 30 17.73 -7.43 -10.04
CA GLY A 30 19.03 -7.12 -9.42
C GLY A 30 19.28 -5.66 -9.10
N ASN A 31 18.30 -4.78 -9.27
CA ASN A 31 18.46 -3.35 -8.97
C ASN A 31 18.28 -3.11 -7.46
N ALA A 32 19.39 -2.86 -6.75
CA ALA A 32 19.37 -2.66 -5.30
C ALA A 32 18.64 -1.38 -4.89
N ALA A 33 18.77 -0.30 -5.66
CA ALA A 33 18.08 0.95 -5.36
C ALA A 33 16.57 0.78 -5.45
N ALA A 34 16.09 0.03 -6.46
CA ALA A 34 14.68 -0.28 -6.59
C ALA A 34 14.19 -1.12 -5.40
N GLY A 35 15.03 -2.01 -4.89
CA GLY A 35 14.70 -2.79 -3.70
C GLY A 35 14.50 -1.92 -2.47
N THR A 36 15.30 -0.89 -2.29
CA THR A 36 15.16 0.05 -1.18
C THR A 36 13.82 0.78 -1.28
N ARG A 37 13.48 1.28 -2.48
CA ARG A 37 12.20 1.96 -2.70
C ARG A 37 11.03 1.01 -2.50
N ALA A 38 11.15 -0.22 -3.00
CA ALA A 38 10.11 -1.24 -2.85
C ALA A 38 9.84 -1.56 -1.39
N ARG A 39 10.89 -1.75 -0.59
CA ARG A 39 10.72 -2.04 0.84
C ARG A 39 10.02 -0.91 1.57
N LYS A 40 10.38 0.34 1.25
CA LYS A 40 9.72 1.50 1.86
C LYS A 40 8.24 1.54 1.51
N GLY A 41 7.91 1.32 0.24
CA GLY A 41 6.52 1.29 -0.20
C GLY A 41 5.74 0.11 0.37
N LEU A 42 6.39 -1.06 0.51
CA LEU A 42 5.73 -2.23 1.10
C LEU A 42 5.42 -2.03 2.57
N ARG A 43 6.28 -1.31 3.31
CA ARG A 43 5.99 -0.96 4.70
C ARG A 43 4.78 -0.03 4.77
N SER A 44 4.69 0.92 3.86
CA SER A 44 3.54 1.81 3.75
C SER A 44 2.28 1.02 3.41
N LEU A 45 2.38 0.07 2.49
CA LEU A 45 1.26 -0.81 2.13
C LEU A 45 0.78 -1.62 3.32
N LYS A 46 1.71 -2.15 4.11
CA LYS A 46 1.37 -2.90 5.32
C LYS A 46 0.55 -2.04 6.27
N GLN A 47 0.97 -0.80 6.51
CA GLN A 47 0.26 0.11 7.39
C GLN A 47 -1.11 0.48 6.83
N ASN A 48 -1.18 0.78 5.53
CA ASN A 48 -2.45 1.10 4.90
C ASN A 48 -3.43 -0.08 4.94
N ALA A 49 -2.93 -1.29 4.76
CA ALA A 49 -3.76 -2.48 4.83
C ALA A 49 -4.30 -2.69 6.25
N ALA A 50 -3.46 -2.48 7.27
CA ALA A 50 -3.89 -2.57 8.66
C ALA A 50 -4.97 -1.53 8.97
N ASP A 51 -4.79 -0.31 8.47
CA ASP A 51 -5.77 0.76 8.64
C ASP A 51 -7.11 0.40 7.99
N LEU A 52 -7.07 -0.19 6.81
CA LEU A 52 -8.29 -0.60 6.12
C LEU A 52 -9.02 -1.69 6.90
N VAL A 53 -8.29 -2.64 7.48
CA VAL A 53 -8.90 -3.68 8.32
C VAL A 53 -9.69 -3.02 9.47
N LYS A 54 -9.09 -2.03 10.13
CA LYS A 54 -9.77 -1.31 11.22
C LYS A 54 -11.01 -0.58 10.73
N LEU A 55 -10.91 0.07 9.57
CA LEU A 55 -12.05 0.80 9.00
C LEU A 55 -13.21 -0.14 8.65
N THR A 56 -12.93 -1.35 8.15
CA THR A 56 -13.97 -2.31 7.84
C THR A 56 -14.66 -2.84 9.09
N LEU A 57 -14.00 -2.74 10.25
CA LEU A 57 -14.56 -3.12 11.54
C LEU A 57 -15.29 -1.95 12.22
N GLY A 58 -15.36 -0.79 11.58
CA GLY A 58 -16.00 0.38 12.15
C GLY A 58 -15.13 1.17 13.11
N LYS A 59 -13.83 0.93 13.10
CA LYS A 59 -12.90 1.63 13.98
C LYS A 59 -12.28 2.84 13.29
N THR A 60 -11.86 3.81 14.09
CA THR A 60 -11.15 4.98 13.60
C THR A 60 -9.65 4.69 13.56
N VAL A 61 -8.98 5.16 12.54
CA VAL A 61 -7.52 5.03 12.44
C VAL A 61 -6.84 6.39 12.56
#